data_45e8047e280c2dc97f93fcf44db95058
#
_entry.id   45e8047e280c2dc97f93fcf44db95058
#
_cell.length_a   1.000
_cell.length_b   1.000
_cell.length_c   1.000
_cell.angle_alpha   90.00
_cell.angle_beta   90.00
_cell.angle_gamma   90.00
#
_symmetry.space_group_name_H-M   'P 1'
#
loop_
_entity.id
_entity.type
_entity.pdbx_description
1 polymer ?
#
loop_
_entity_poly.entity_id
_entity_poly.type
_entity_poly.pdbx_seq_one_letter_code
_entity_poly.pdbx_strand_id
1 'polypeptide(L)'
;MLYEIEQAVFERFPGYARMVVVAEGVDNTREIPELAELLAQCEEGVRRDDLEDFWHVPVLETWAEAFSGMGIKPKKNPPSVINLVKRCRAGKPLPFINPLVAIFNCISLKYLLPCGGDDLNVIEGDLRLGIADGTENYV
;
A
#
# COMPACT_ATOMS: atom_id res chain seq x y z
N MET A 1 18.16 -14.26 -2.71
CA MET A 1 17.34 -13.42 -1.81
C MET A 1 16.14 -14.21 -1.37
N LEU A 2 15.89 -14.28 -0.07
CA LEU A 2 14.71 -14.90 0.54
C LEU A 2 13.75 -13.78 0.97
N TYR A 3 12.44 -14.04 0.85
CA TYR A 3 11.42 -13.24 1.48
C TYR A 3 10.79 -14.05 2.61
N GLU A 4 10.89 -13.57 3.83
CA GLU A 4 10.42 -14.25 5.03
C GLU A 4 9.39 -13.40 5.78
N ILE A 5 8.35 -14.05 6.31
CA ILE A 5 7.44 -13.44 7.28
C ILE A 5 7.59 -14.22 8.59
N GLU A 6 7.98 -13.51 9.64
CA GLU A 6 8.20 -14.12 10.94
C GLU A 6 6.90 -14.67 11.53
N GLN A 7 7.00 -15.78 12.24
CA GLN A 7 5.87 -16.42 12.91
C GLN A 7 5.12 -15.47 13.85
N ALA A 8 5.84 -14.57 14.52
CA ALA A 8 5.28 -13.55 15.41
C ALA A 8 4.26 -12.63 14.72
N VAL A 9 4.39 -12.39 13.39
CA VAL A 9 3.42 -11.61 12.61
C VAL A 9 2.09 -12.35 12.55
N PHE A 10 2.09 -13.65 12.26
CA PHE A 10 0.88 -14.46 12.17
C PHE A 10 0.22 -14.69 13.53
N GLU A 11 1.02 -14.80 14.59
CA GLU A 11 0.52 -14.93 15.97
C GLU A 11 -0.20 -13.65 16.41
N ARG A 12 0.34 -12.48 16.02
CA ARG A 12 -0.26 -11.17 16.34
C ARG A 12 -1.43 -10.83 15.44
N PHE A 13 -1.39 -11.25 14.17
CA PHE A 13 -2.38 -10.98 13.13
C PHE A 13 -2.77 -12.27 12.41
N PRO A 14 -3.62 -13.13 13.03
CA PRO A 14 -3.92 -14.47 12.49
C PRO A 14 -4.52 -14.49 11.08
N GLY A 15 -5.14 -13.37 10.64
CA GLY A 15 -5.70 -13.21 9.30
C GLY A 15 -4.75 -12.56 8.29
N TYR A 16 -3.49 -12.29 8.67
CA TYR A 16 -2.56 -11.60 7.78
C TYR A 16 -2.23 -12.47 6.56
N ALA A 17 -2.36 -11.86 5.39
CA ALA A 17 -1.94 -12.44 4.12
C ALA A 17 -1.18 -11.41 3.30
N ARG A 18 -0.14 -11.84 2.60
CA ARG A 18 0.63 -11.01 1.66
C ARG A 18 0.79 -11.73 0.34
N MET A 19 0.48 -11.03 -0.74
CA MET A 19 0.83 -11.47 -2.08
C MET A 19 2.17 -10.83 -2.45
N VAL A 20 3.07 -11.64 -3.00
CA VAL A 20 4.37 -11.18 -3.52
C VAL A 20 4.43 -11.53 -5.01
N VAL A 21 4.79 -10.54 -5.82
CA VAL A 21 5.03 -10.72 -7.25
C VAL A 21 6.47 -10.32 -7.52
N VAL A 22 7.21 -11.19 -8.18
CA VAL A 22 8.56 -10.88 -8.68
C VAL A 22 8.45 -10.56 -10.16
N ALA A 23 8.93 -9.39 -10.55
CA ALA A 23 8.96 -8.94 -11.94
C ALA A 23 10.41 -8.65 -12.35
N GLU A 24 10.84 -9.24 -13.44
CA GLU A 24 12.19 -9.08 -14.00
C GLU A 24 12.12 -8.35 -15.34
N GLY A 25 13.19 -7.62 -15.69
CA GLY A 25 13.27 -6.90 -16.97
C GLY A 25 12.29 -5.74 -17.08
N VAL A 26 11.88 -5.17 -15.96
CA VAL A 26 10.94 -4.03 -15.93
C VAL A 26 11.66 -2.75 -16.30
N ASP A 27 11.16 -2.06 -17.32
CA ASP A 27 11.60 -0.71 -17.67
C ASP A 27 10.65 0.32 -17.04
N ASN A 28 11.04 0.83 -15.87
CA ASN A 28 10.24 1.81 -15.11
C ASN A 28 10.46 3.26 -15.60
N THR A 29 11.25 3.47 -16.65
CA THR A 29 11.49 4.78 -17.27
C THR A 29 10.61 5.03 -18.48
N ARG A 30 9.95 3.97 -18.97
CA ARG A 30 9.15 4.01 -20.18
C ARG A 30 7.89 4.86 -19.98
N GLU A 31 7.59 5.72 -20.92
CA GLU A 31 6.31 6.43 -20.96
C GLU A 31 5.19 5.47 -21.40
N ILE A 32 4.15 5.38 -20.60
CA ILE A 32 2.95 4.55 -20.86
C ILE A 32 1.72 5.42 -20.59
N PRO A 33 1.24 6.17 -21.59
CA PRO A 33 0.11 7.11 -21.41
C PRO A 33 -1.13 6.43 -20.85
N GLU A 34 -1.40 5.19 -21.21
CA GLU A 34 -2.54 4.40 -20.76
C GLU A 34 -2.57 4.20 -19.22
N LEU A 35 -1.39 4.20 -18.57
CA LEU A 35 -1.33 4.13 -17.11
C LEU A 35 -1.77 5.41 -16.43
N ALA A 36 -1.53 6.56 -17.04
CA ALA A 36 -2.02 7.84 -16.52
C ALA A 36 -3.54 7.90 -16.59
N GLU A 37 -4.11 7.43 -17.71
CA GLU A 37 -5.57 7.32 -17.89
C GLU A 37 -6.18 6.33 -16.89
N LEU A 38 -5.56 5.15 -16.72
CA LEU A 38 -6.00 4.15 -15.74
C LEU A 38 -5.97 4.71 -14.31
N LEU A 39 -4.91 5.43 -13.94
CA LEU A 39 -4.82 6.07 -12.63
C LEU A 39 -5.94 7.07 -12.41
N ALA A 40 -6.22 7.92 -13.40
CA ALA A 40 -7.31 8.89 -13.34
C ALA A 40 -8.69 8.20 -13.22
N GLN A 41 -8.90 7.07 -13.90
CA GLN A 41 -10.12 6.26 -13.76
C GLN A 41 -10.25 5.67 -12.35
N CYS A 42 -9.17 5.15 -11.77
CA CYS A 42 -9.17 4.62 -10.40
C CYS A 42 -9.47 5.73 -9.36
N GLU A 43 -8.89 6.91 -9.54
CA GLU A 43 -9.18 8.08 -8.69
C GLU A 43 -10.65 8.49 -8.77
N GLU A 44 -11.20 8.53 -9.99
CA GLU A 44 -12.61 8.88 -10.21
C GLU A 44 -13.55 7.83 -9.62
N GLY A 45 -13.19 6.53 -9.68
CA GLY A 45 -13.92 5.46 -9.01
C GLY A 45 -14.10 5.75 -7.52
N VAL A 46 -12.99 6.03 -6.82
CA VAL A 46 -13.00 6.36 -5.38
C VAL A 46 -13.78 7.64 -5.07
N ARG A 47 -13.81 8.62 -5.99
CA ARG A 47 -14.61 9.85 -5.81
C ARG A 47 -16.10 9.62 -5.94
N ARG A 48 -16.51 8.71 -6.85
CA ARG A 48 -17.93 8.40 -7.11
C ARG A 48 -18.53 7.44 -6.11
N ASP A 49 -17.70 6.55 -5.55
CA ASP A 49 -18.17 5.62 -4.53
C ASP A 49 -18.72 6.40 -3.34
N ASP A 50 -19.93 6.05 -2.92
CA ASP A 50 -20.58 6.65 -1.75
C ASP A 50 -19.96 6.14 -0.44
N LEU A 51 -18.66 6.36 -0.34
CA LEU A 51 -17.88 6.06 0.84
C LEU A 51 -17.94 7.26 1.82
N GLU A 52 -19.17 7.66 2.24
CA GLU A 52 -19.32 8.81 3.17
C GLU A 52 -18.41 8.66 4.38
N ASP A 53 -18.30 7.43 4.90
CA ASP A 53 -17.33 7.08 5.93
C ASP A 53 -16.45 5.88 5.49
N PHE A 54 -15.44 6.16 4.70
CA PHE A 54 -14.51 5.12 4.22
C PHE A 54 -13.75 4.40 5.36
N TRP A 55 -13.77 4.93 6.59
CA TRP A 55 -13.20 4.26 7.75
C TRP A 55 -13.96 3.00 8.14
N HIS A 56 -15.23 2.88 7.76
CA HIS A 56 -16.08 1.73 8.01
C HIS A 56 -16.17 0.77 6.80
N VAL A 57 -15.37 0.99 5.76
CA VAL A 57 -15.18 -0.04 4.74
C VAL A 57 -14.40 -1.20 5.37
N PRO A 58 -14.93 -2.44 5.37
CA PRO A 58 -14.39 -3.55 6.17
C PRO A 58 -12.88 -3.77 6.03
N VAL A 59 -12.36 -3.69 4.81
CA VAL A 59 -10.92 -3.88 4.58
C VAL A 59 -10.08 -2.74 5.16
N LEU A 60 -10.57 -1.48 5.11
CA LEU A 60 -9.87 -0.33 5.68
C LEU A 60 -9.99 -0.30 7.20
N GLU A 61 -11.14 -0.73 7.75
CA GLU A 61 -11.36 -0.90 9.19
C GLU A 61 -10.39 -1.92 9.77
N THR A 62 -10.21 -3.08 9.13
CA THR A 62 -9.24 -4.10 9.53
C THR A 62 -7.82 -3.54 9.63
N TRP A 63 -7.39 -2.72 8.68
CA TRP A 63 -6.09 -2.05 8.75
C TRP A 63 -6.01 -1.04 9.90
N ALA A 64 -7.08 -0.28 10.13
CA ALA A 64 -7.14 0.67 11.24
C ALA A 64 -7.10 -0.03 12.61
N GLU A 65 -7.77 -1.17 12.74
CA GLU A 65 -7.73 -2.01 13.94
C GLU A 65 -6.33 -2.58 14.18
N ALA A 66 -5.66 -3.11 13.13
CA ALA A 66 -4.30 -3.61 13.24
C ALA A 66 -3.32 -2.51 13.73
N PHE A 67 -3.41 -1.30 13.18
CA PHE A 67 -2.62 -0.15 13.64
C PHE A 67 -2.94 0.21 15.10
N SER A 68 -4.21 0.23 15.46
CA SER A 68 -4.64 0.49 16.85
C SER A 68 -4.11 -0.55 17.82
N GLY A 69 -4.12 -1.83 17.41
CA GLY A 69 -3.55 -2.95 18.19
C GLY A 69 -2.03 -2.86 18.38
N MET A 70 -1.34 -2.10 17.52
CA MET A 70 0.08 -1.76 17.69
C MET A 70 0.32 -0.46 18.48
N GLY A 71 -0.74 0.17 19.03
CA GLY A 71 -0.64 1.45 19.73
C GLY A 71 -0.54 2.67 18.82
N ILE A 72 -0.68 2.49 17.52
CA ILE A 72 -0.64 3.57 16.53
C ILE A 72 -2.05 4.15 16.37
N LYS A 73 -2.18 5.48 16.37
CA LYS A 73 -3.46 6.15 16.14
C LYS A 73 -3.74 6.27 14.64
N PRO A 74 -4.67 5.46 14.05
CA PRO A 74 -4.85 5.40 12.59
C PRO A 74 -5.30 6.74 11.97
N LYS A 75 -6.06 7.55 12.71
CA LYS A 75 -6.49 8.87 12.23
C LYS A 75 -5.33 9.86 12.11
N LYS A 76 -4.28 9.70 12.95
CA LYS A 76 -3.08 10.54 12.93
C LYS A 76 -2.02 10.00 11.97
N ASN A 77 -1.83 8.68 11.97
CA ASN A 77 -0.85 7.97 11.15
C ASN A 77 -1.60 6.88 10.35
N PRO A 78 -2.34 7.25 9.30
CA PRO A 78 -3.15 6.29 8.57
C PRO A 78 -2.30 5.37 7.68
N PRO A 79 -2.75 4.14 7.43
CA PRO A 79 -2.19 3.30 6.38
C PRO A 79 -2.13 4.03 5.02
N SER A 80 -1.18 3.66 4.17
CA SER A 80 -0.93 4.32 2.88
C SER A 80 -2.19 4.42 2.01
N VAL A 81 -2.95 3.34 1.91
CA VAL A 81 -4.20 3.30 1.13
C VAL A 81 -5.23 4.34 1.60
N ILE A 82 -5.33 4.56 2.91
CA ILE A 82 -6.25 5.58 3.46
C ILE A 82 -5.80 6.99 3.05
N ASN A 83 -4.49 7.25 2.98
CA ASN A 83 -3.99 8.54 2.49
C ASN A 83 -4.31 8.74 1.00
N LEU A 84 -4.21 7.70 0.17
CA LEU A 84 -4.58 7.75 -1.24
C LEU A 84 -6.08 8.07 -1.38
N VAL A 85 -6.95 7.34 -0.68
CA VAL A 85 -8.40 7.56 -0.68
C VAL A 85 -8.74 9.00 -0.26
N LYS A 86 -8.19 9.47 0.87
CA LYS A 86 -8.40 10.84 1.34
C LYS A 86 -8.02 11.88 0.30
N ARG A 87 -6.86 11.68 -0.36
CA ARG A 87 -6.36 12.61 -1.37
C ARG A 87 -7.29 12.68 -2.58
N CYS A 88 -7.71 11.51 -3.09
CA CYS A 88 -8.65 11.44 -4.22
C CYS A 88 -10.00 12.09 -3.88
N ARG A 89 -10.56 11.81 -2.71
CA ARG A 89 -11.84 12.38 -2.26
C ARG A 89 -11.77 13.89 -2.01
N ALA A 90 -10.60 14.40 -1.67
CA ALA A 90 -10.38 15.86 -1.59
C ALA A 90 -10.22 16.53 -2.97
N GLY A 91 -10.43 15.80 -4.07
CA GLY A 91 -10.28 16.31 -5.44
C GLY A 91 -8.83 16.59 -5.84
N LYS A 92 -7.85 16.06 -5.10
CA LYS A 92 -6.43 16.26 -5.38
C LYS A 92 -5.90 15.05 -6.16
N PRO A 93 -5.45 15.22 -7.42
CA PRO A 93 -4.93 14.12 -8.20
C PRO A 93 -3.65 13.54 -7.58
N LEU A 94 -3.42 12.25 -7.78
CA LEU A 94 -2.17 11.61 -7.43
C LEU A 94 -1.09 11.99 -8.46
N PRO A 95 0.14 12.27 -8.02
CA PRO A 95 1.22 12.52 -8.96
C PRO A 95 1.57 11.23 -9.70
N PHE A 96 1.75 11.32 -11.01
CA PHE A 96 2.36 10.24 -11.79
C PHE A 96 3.87 10.32 -11.61
N ILE A 97 4.42 9.44 -10.77
CA ILE A 97 5.86 9.43 -10.45
C ILE A 97 6.62 8.59 -11.49
N ASN A 98 6.17 7.36 -11.69
CA ASN A 98 6.67 6.42 -12.67
C ASN A 98 5.63 5.30 -12.89
N PRO A 99 5.78 4.45 -13.91
CA PRO A 99 4.84 3.36 -14.22
C PRO A 99 4.52 2.43 -13.05
N LEU A 100 5.53 1.96 -12.31
CA LEU A 100 5.30 1.04 -11.19
C LEU A 100 4.51 1.68 -10.06
N VAL A 101 4.84 2.92 -9.70
CA VAL A 101 4.08 3.66 -8.67
C VAL A 101 2.65 3.91 -9.11
N ALA A 102 2.41 4.19 -10.40
CA ALA A 102 1.05 4.33 -10.92
C ALA A 102 0.27 3.02 -10.79
N ILE A 103 0.88 1.88 -11.13
CA ILE A 103 0.28 0.53 -10.96
C ILE A 103 -0.05 0.27 -9.47
N PHE A 104 0.88 0.54 -8.56
CA PHE A 104 0.65 0.36 -7.12
C PHE A 104 -0.51 1.21 -6.61
N ASN A 105 -0.59 2.46 -7.05
CA ASN A 105 -1.70 3.35 -6.71
C ASN A 105 -3.03 2.86 -7.29
N CYS A 106 -3.05 2.39 -8.54
CA CYS A 106 -4.25 1.80 -9.15
C CYS A 106 -4.74 0.57 -8.38
N ILE A 107 -3.84 -0.34 -8.01
CA ILE A 107 -4.17 -1.53 -7.20
C ILE A 107 -4.72 -1.09 -5.84
N SER A 108 -4.04 -0.16 -5.18
CA SER A 108 -4.46 0.34 -3.88
C SER A 108 -5.84 0.98 -3.91
N LEU A 109 -6.13 1.82 -4.91
CA LEU A 109 -7.44 2.46 -5.03
C LEU A 109 -8.55 1.49 -5.42
N LYS A 110 -8.25 0.55 -6.33
CA LYS A 110 -9.25 -0.41 -6.86
C LYS A 110 -9.67 -1.46 -5.83
N TYR A 111 -8.71 -1.92 -5.02
CA TYR A 111 -8.95 -3.03 -4.07
C TYR A 111 -8.93 -2.57 -2.62
N LEU A 112 -8.64 -1.30 -2.35
CA LEU A 112 -8.50 -0.70 -1.02
C LEU A 112 -7.46 -1.43 -0.16
N LEU A 113 -6.37 -1.89 -0.79
CA LEU A 113 -5.28 -2.61 -0.15
C LEU A 113 -3.98 -1.82 -0.24
N PRO A 114 -3.12 -1.85 0.78
CA PRO A 114 -1.77 -1.33 0.66
C PRO A 114 -1.00 -2.10 -0.42
N CYS A 115 -0.39 -1.37 -1.35
CA CYS A 115 0.47 -1.94 -2.38
C CYS A 115 1.76 -1.11 -2.46
N GLY A 116 2.88 -1.77 -2.66
CA GLY A 116 4.19 -1.16 -2.82
C GLY A 116 5.16 -2.15 -3.42
N GLY A 117 6.41 -1.75 -3.61
CA GLY A 117 7.43 -2.62 -4.17
C GLY A 117 8.83 -2.15 -3.80
N ASP A 118 9.76 -3.07 -3.92
CA ASP A 118 11.16 -2.90 -3.62
C ASP A 118 11.98 -3.23 -4.89
N ASP A 119 13.03 -2.45 -5.17
CA ASP A 119 13.94 -2.72 -6.28
C ASP A 119 14.94 -3.80 -5.86
N LEU A 120 14.83 -4.97 -6.49
CA LEU A 120 15.70 -6.12 -6.19
C LEU A 120 17.19 -5.86 -6.47
N ASN A 121 17.52 -4.86 -7.29
CA ASN A 121 18.93 -4.57 -7.63
C ASN A 121 19.66 -3.81 -6.52
N VAL A 122 18.93 -3.20 -5.60
CA VAL A 122 19.51 -2.38 -4.51
C VAL A 122 19.35 -3.02 -3.13
N ILE A 123 18.65 -4.15 -3.05
CA ILE A 123 18.49 -4.87 -1.79
C ILE A 123 19.75 -5.70 -1.49
N GLU A 124 20.32 -5.49 -0.32
CA GLU A 124 21.40 -6.31 0.22
C GLU A 124 20.85 -7.35 1.19
N GLY A 125 21.05 -8.64 0.89
CA GLY A 125 20.59 -9.76 1.73
C GLY A 125 19.14 -10.15 1.47
N ASP A 126 18.41 -10.48 2.55
CA ASP A 126 17.06 -11.00 2.51
C ASP A 126 16.02 -9.98 3.02
N LEU A 127 14.80 -10.06 2.50
CA LEU A 127 13.68 -9.27 2.98
C LEU A 127 12.97 -10.01 4.10
N ARG A 128 12.82 -9.36 5.26
CA ARG A 128 12.12 -9.93 6.40
C ARG A 128 11.02 -9.00 6.88
N LEU A 129 9.82 -9.53 7.06
CA LEU A 129 8.73 -8.87 7.76
C LEU A 129 8.62 -9.44 9.17
N GLY A 130 8.85 -8.61 10.16
CA GLY A 130 8.80 -8.96 11.57
C GLY A 130 8.08 -7.92 12.42
N ILE A 131 8.02 -8.17 13.71
CA ILE A 131 7.53 -7.20 14.70
C ILE A 131 8.73 -6.41 15.22
N ALA A 132 8.76 -5.11 14.95
CA ALA A 132 9.80 -4.22 15.43
C ALA A 132 9.80 -4.13 16.97
N ASP A 133 10.98 -4.09 17.59
CA ASP A 133 11.16 -3.90 19.02
C ASP A 133 11.54 -2.46 19.39
N GLY A 134 11.78 -1.62 18.41
CA GLY A 134 12.13 -0.20 18.58
C GLY A 134 13.61 0.08 18.66
N THR A 135 14.45 -0.92 18.44
CA THR A 135 15.92 -0.77 18.37
C THR A 135 16.44 -0.62 16.94
N GLU A 136 15.57 -0.87 15.96
CA GLU A 136 15.90 -0.79 14.55
C GLU A 136 16.22 0.65 14.12
N ASN A 137 17.23 0.78 13.29
CA ASN A 137 17.54 2.04 12.63
C ASN A 137 16.72 2.18 11.35
N TYR A 138 16.01 3.29 11.23
CA TYR A 138 15.39 3.70 9.98
C TYR A 138 16.33 4.69 9.27
N VAL A 139 16.87 4.27 8.12
CA VAL A 139 17.83 5.06 7.32
C VAL A 139 17.15 5.63 6.10
#